data_2c109043b0e4ac10e29e51756dbbf71f
#
_entry.id   2c109043b0e4ac10e29e51756dbbf71f
#
_cell.length_a   1.000
_cell.length_b   1.000
_cell.length_c   1.000
_cell.angle_alpha   90.00
_cell.angle_beta   90.00
_cell.angle_gamma   90.00
#
_symmetry.space_group_name_H-M   'P 1'
#
loop_
_entity.id
_entity.type
_entity.pdbx_description
1 polymer ?
#
loop_
_entity_poly.entity_id
_entity_poly.type
_entity_poly.pdbx_seq_one_letter_code
_entity_poly.pdbx_strand_id
1 'polypeptide(L)'
;TFDNVIIATGSVTRMVPGVERSENVVTYEEQILDDEVPGSIVIAGAGAIGTEFAYVLANYGAKVTMVEFLDRQVPNEDPEISKELAKAYKKLGIEVLTATKVEQVEDTGSGVRVTVSPAAGGDSKVIEADRLLSAIGFAPRTDGYGLENTGVELTERGAITDRAQQVH
;
A
#
# COMPACT_ATOMS: atom_id res chain seq x y z
N THR A 1 -2.35 -19.54 33.63
CA THR A 1 -3.81 -19.66 33.42
C THR A 1 -4.43 -18.29 33.66
N PHE A 2 -5.44 -17.96 32.86
CA PHE A 2 -6.20 -16.71 32.93
C PHE A 2 -7.67 -17.02 32.63
N ASP A 3 -8.57 -16.18 33.14
CA ASP A 3 -10.03 -16.35 32.96
C ASP A 3 -10.51 -15.62 31.69
N ASN A 4 -9.80 -14.55 31.28
CA ASN A 4 -10.11 -13.76 30.10
C ASN A 4 -8.84 -13.34 29.38
N VAL A 5 -8.92 -13.22 28.05
CA VAL A 5 -7.83 -12.79 27.16
C VAL A 5 -8.32 -11.69 26.24
N ILE A 6 -7.50 -10.66 26.07
CA ILE A 6 -7.69 -9.63 25.05
C ILE A 6 -6.67 -9.88 23.95
N ILE A 7 -7.15 -10.09 22.71
CA ILE A 7 -6.31 -10.24 21.53
C ILE A 7 -6.21 -8.89 20.83
N ALA A 8 -5.02 -8.30 20.90
CA ALA A 8 -4.74 -6.97 20.35
C ALA A 8 -3.38 -6.98 19.62
N THR A 9 -3.21 -7.95 18.71
CA THR A 9 -1.93 -8.25 18.04
C THR A 9 -1.58 -7.32 16.88
N GLY A 10 -2.49 -6.41 16.51
CA GLY A 10 -2.27 -5.41 15.47
C GLY A 10 -2.35 -5.98 14.05
N SER A 11 -1.61 -5.35 13.15
CA SER A 11 -1.62 -5.67 11.72
C SER A 11 -0.20 -5.67 11.14
N VAL A 12 -0.06 -6.19 9.94
CA VAL A 12 1.17 -6.15 9.13
C VAL A 12 0.89 -5.46 7.81
N THR A 13 1.87 -4.71 7.30
CA THR A 13 1.77 -4.08 5.99
C THR A 13 1.73 -5.14 4.89
N ARG A 14 0.80 -4.99 3.95
CA ARG A 14 0.73 -5.85 2.77
C ARG A 14 1.77 -5.41 1.74
N MET A 15 2.50 -6.37 1.24
CA MET A 15 3.33 -6.20 0.04
C MET A 15 2.50 -6.44 -1.22
N VAL A 16 2.90 -5.81 -2.31
CA VAL A 16 2.40 -6.18 -3.65
C VAL A 16 2.57 -7.68 -3.84
N PRO A 17 1.56 -8.41 -4.32
CA PRO A 17 1.66 -9.88 -4.46
C PRO A 17 2.89 -10.32 -5.25
N GLY A 18 3.66 -11.27 -4.70
CA GLY A 18 4.87 -11.80 -5.32
C GLY A 18 6.11 -10.88 -5.21
N VAL A 19 6.00 -9.77 -4.47
CA VAL A 19 7.09 -8.81 -4.28
C VAL A 19 7.59 -8.89 -2.84
N GLU A 20 8.89 -9.05 -2.68
CA GLU A 20 9.56 -9.07 -1.38
C GLU A 20 10.15 -7.69 -1.05
N ARG A 21 10.34 -7.42 0.23
CA ARG A 21 11.07 -6.23 0.69
C ARG A 21 12.54 -6.33 0.30
N SER A 22 13.11 -5.18 -0.03
CA SER A 22 14.53 -5.04 -0.30
C SER A 22 14.98 -3.63 0.07
N GLU A 23 16.20 -3.25 -0.26
CA GLU A 23 16.71 -1.89 -0.06
C GLU A 23 15.89 -0.84 -0.84
N ASN A 24 15.42 -1.19 -2.05
CA ASN A 24 14.68 -0.30 -2.92
C ASN A 24 13.16 -0.59 -2.96
N VAL A 25 12.69 -1.64 -2.26
CA VAL A 25 11.28 -2.02 -2.16
C VAL A 25 10.85 -2.00 -0.72
N VAL A 26 10.19 -0.95 -0.31
CA VAL A 26 9.93 -0.61 1.10
C VAL A 26 8.45 -0.51 1.43
N THR A 27 8.15 -0.49 2.72
CA THR A 27 6.84 -0.11 3.27
C THR A 27 6.94 1.27 3.91
N TYR A 28 5.83 1.75 4.48
CA TYR A 28 5.80 3.02 5.19
C TYR A 28 6.74 3.04 6.41
N GLU A 29 6.99 1.87 7.02
CA GLU A 29 7.82 1.74 8.21
C GLU A 29 9.27 2.11 7.91
N GLU A 30 9.81 1.60 6.80
CA GLU A 30 11.16 1.95 6.35
C GLU A 30 11.21 3.37 5.81
N GLN A 31 10.22 3.73 4.96
CA GLN A 31 10.24 5.04 4.29
C GLN A 31 10.14 6.22 5.26
N ILE A 32 9.40 6.11 6.36
CA ILE A 32 9.25 7.21 7.33
C ILE A 32 10.51 7.41 8.19
N LEU A 33 11.34 6.38 8.31
CA LEU A 33 12.58 6.41 9.10
C LEU A 33 13.82 6.69 8.25
N ASP A 34 13.65 6.82 6.93
CA ASP A 34 14.75 7.07 6.02
C ASP A 34 15.20 8.54 6.09
N ASP A 35 16.49 8.76 6.22
CA ASP A 35 17.09 10.08 6.24
C ASP A 35 17.27 10.68 4.84
N GLU A 36 17.08 9.87 3.78
CA GLU A 36 17.25 10.28 2.38
C GLU A 36 15.93 10.32 1.64
N VAL A 37 15.74 11.38 0.85
CA VAL A 37 14.61 11.50 -0.08
C VAL A 37 15.01 10.90 -1.42
N PRO A 38 14.31 9.87 -1.94
CA PRO A 38 14.62 9.33 -3.26
C PRO A 38 14.36 10.38 -4.36
N GLY A 39 15.18 10.40 -5.41
CA GLY A 39 14.96 11.29 -6.56
C GLY A 39 13.68 10.94 -7.32
N SER A 40 13.29 9.64 -7.30
CA SER A 40 12.06 9.14 -7.92
C SER A 40 11.47 7.97 -7.11
N ILE A 41 10.15 7.90 -7.04
CA ILE A 41 9.46 6.83 -6.30
C ILE A 41 8.16 6.41 -7.02
N VAL A 42 7.94 5.10 -7.06
CA VAL A 42 6.63 4.52 -7.38
C VAL A 42 5.92 4.16 -6.08
N ILE A 43 4.69 4.61 -5.91
CA ILE A 43 3.84 4.28 -4.76
C ILE A 43 2.73 3.36 -5.24
N ALA A 44 2.76 2.10 -4.81
CA ALA A 44 1.69 1.15 -5.08
C ALA A 44 0.59 1.30 -4.02
N GLY A 45 -0.58 1.77 -4.46
CA GLY A 45 -1.73 2.11 -3.64
C GLY A 45 -1.91 3.62 -3.44
N ALA A 46 -3.11 4.12 -3.68
CA ALA A 46 -3.49 5.52 -3.50
C ALA A 46 -4.55 5.69 -2.38
N GLY A 47 -4.49 4.87 -1.35
CA GLY A 47 -5.20 5.07 -0.08
C GLY A 47 -4.56 6.17 0.77
N ALA A 48 -4.96 6.30 2.03
CA ALA A 48 -4.49 7.36 2.93
C ALA A 48 -2.95 7.42 3.02
N ILE A 49 -2.29 6.30 3.33
CA ILE A 49 -0.83 6.23 3.47
C ILE A 49 -0.13 6.62 2.15
N GLY A 50 -0.53 6.00 1.03
CA GLY A 50 0.10 6.30 -0.26
C GLY A 50 -0.04 7.76 -0.67
N THR A 51 -1.19 8.38 -0.41
CA THR A 51 -1.43 9.80 -0.71
C THR A 51 -0.60 10.70 0.20
N GLU A 52 -0.51 10.43 1.49
CA GLU A 52 0.31 11.22 2.42
C GLU A 52 1.79 11.19 2.02
N PHE A 53 2.36 10.02 1.77
CA PHE A 53 3.75 9.92 1.29
C PHE A 53 3.96 10.59 -0.07
N ALA A 54 3.02 10.44 -1.00
CA ALA A 54 3.12 11.11 -2.30
C ALA A 54 3.20 12.63 -2.16
N TYR A 55 2.36 13.19 -1.29
CA TYR A 55 2.37 14.62 -0.99
C TYR A 55 3.69 15.08 -0.38
N VAL A 56 4.14 14.38 0.67
CA VAL A 56 5.38 14.74 1.38
C VAL A 56 6.59 14.65 0.44
N LEU A 57 6.76 13.51 -0.22
CA LEU A 57 7.93 13.27 -1.08
C LEU A 57 7.97 14.21 -2.30
N ALA A 58 6.83 14.50 -2.91
CA ALA A 58 6.76 15.47 -4.00
C ALA A 58 7.16 16.88 -3.56
N ASN A 59 6.76 17.30 -2.34
CA ASN A 59 7.17 18.60 -1.79
C ASN A 59 8.66 18.64 -1.41
N TYR A 60 9.29 17.50 -1.16
CA TYR A 60 10.73 17.39 -0.98
C TYR A 60 11.50 17.22 -2.29
N GLY A 61 10.80 17.24 -3.43
CA GLY A 61 11.41 17.25 -4.77
C GLY A 61 11.52 15.89 -5.45
N ALA A 62 10.99 14.83 -4.86
CA ALA A 62 10.93 13.52 -5.50
C ALA A 62 9.97 13.54 -6.71
N LYS A 63 10.33 12.84 -7.78
CA LYS A 63 9.41 12.51 -8.86
C LYS A 63 8.51 11.36 -8.41
N VAL A 64 7.22 11.61 -8.21
CA VAL A 64 6.27 10.64 -7.66
C VAL A 64 5.33 10.12 -8.74
N THR A 65 5.24 8.80 -8.86
CA THR A 65 4.21 8.10 -9.65
C THR A 65 3.41 7.19 -8.73
N MET A 66 2.11 7.39 -8.62
CA MET A 66 1.20 6.51 -7.88
C MET A 66 0.51 5.53 -8.81
N VAL A 67 0.37 4.28 -8.36
CA VAL A 67 -0.35 3.23 -9.09
C VAL A 67 -1.48 2.71 -8.21
N GLU A 68 -2.72 2.91 -8.65
CA GLU A 68 -3.92 2.50 -7.92
C GLU A 68 -4.74 1.51 -8.75
N PHE A 69 -5.04 0.36 -8.16
CA PHE A 69 -5.82 -0.69 -8.80
C PHE A 69 -7.27 -0.26 -9.05
N LEU A 70 -7.85 0.50 -8.13
CA LEU A 70 -9.20 1.03 -8.25
C LEU A 70 -9.25 2.25 -9.18
N ASP A 71 -10.44 2.68 -9.50
CA ASP A 71 -10.72 3.75 -10.47
C ASP A 71 -10.41 5.15 -9.96
N ARG A 72 -10.10 5.33 -8.69
CA ARG A 72 -9.84 6.63 -8.06
C ARG A 72 -8.90 6.54 -6.85
N GLN A 73 -8.28 7.66 -6.52
CA GLN A 73 -7.54 7.85 -5.26
C GLN A 73 -8.50 7.84 -4.07
N VAL A 74 -7.99 7.50 -2.90
CA VAL A 74 -8.74 7.42 -1.63
C VAL A 74 -10.14 6.82 -1.82
N PRO A 75 -10.22 5.57 -2.30
CA PRO A 75 -11.46 4.96 -2.78
C PRO A 75 -12.52 4.78 -1.69
N ASN A 76 -12.11 4.85 -0.42
CA ASN A 76 -13.00 4.77 0.74
C ASN A 76 -13.69 6.12 1.05
N GLU A 77 -13.21 7.21 0.46
CA GLU A 77 -13.75 8.55 0.66
C GLU A 77 -14.81 8.89 -0.39
N ASP A 78 -15.48 10.02 -0.20
CA ASP A 78 -16.45 10.55 -1.15
C ASP A 78 -15.79 10.78 -2.53
N PRO A 79 -16.48 10.41 -3.63
CA PRO A 79 -15.95 10.62 -4.98
C PRO A 79 -15.56 12.07 -5.31
N GLU A 80 -16.21 13.04 -4.69
CA GLU A 80 -15.88 14.46 -4.89
C GLU A 80 -14.54 14.80 -4.23
N ILE A 81 -14.25 14.23 -3.05
CA ILE A 81 -12.94 14.34 -2.38
C ILE A 81 -11.84 13.77 -3.28
N SER A 82 -12.06 12.57 -3.84
CA SER A 82 -11.11 11.97 -4.78
C SER A 82 -10.81 12.87 -5.98
N LYS A 83 -11.81 13.54 -6.55
CA LYS A 83 -11.64 14.46 -7.67
C LYS A 83 -10.83 15.71 -7.29
N GLU A 84 -11.09 16.28 -6.14
CA GLU A 84 -10.35 17.46 -5.67
C GLU A 84 -8.90 17.10 -5.35
N LEU A 85 -8.67 15.96 -4.71
CA LEU A 85 -7.32 15.45 -4.45
C LEU A 85 -6.54 15.22 -5.75
N ALA A 86 -7.16 14.60 -6.75
CA ALA A 86 -6.53 14.38 -8.06
C ALA A 86 -6.12 15.68 -8.75
N LYS A 87 -6.94 16.74 -8.64
CA LYS A 87 -6.60 18.08 -9.16
C LYS A 87 -5.40 18.68 -8.43
N ALA A 88 -5.37 18.56 -7.10
CA ALA A 88 -4.27 19.06 -6.28
C ALA A 88 -2.95 18.33 -6.62
N TYR A 89 -3.00 17.02 -6.75
CA TYR A 89 -1.82 16.19 -7.07
C TYR A 89 -1.27 16.48 -8.47
N LYS A 90 -2.16 16.65 -9.45
CA LYS A 90 -1.76 17.08 -10.78
C LYS A 90 -1.02 18.43 -10.77
N LYS A 91 -1.43 19.39 -9.92
CA LYS A 91 -0.75 20.68 -9.77
C LYS A 91 0.64 20.52 -9.12
N LEU A 92 0.81 19.54 -8.24
CA LEU A 92 2.09 19.19 -7.62
C LEU A 92 3.01 18.38 -8.54
N GLY A 93 2.54 18.01 -9.74
CA GLY A 93 3.33 17.20 -10.66
C GLY A 93 3.35 15.70 -10.33
N ILE A 94 2.50 15.24 -9.42
CA ILE A 94 2.37 13.82 -9.09
C ILE A 94 1.58 13.13 -10.20
N GLU A 95 2.18 12.10 -10.82
CA GLU A 95 1.48 11.23 -11.76
C GLU A 95 0.65 10.20 -11.00
N VAL A 96 -0.64 10.07 -11.32
CA VAL A 96 -1.53 9.08 -10.70
C VAL A 96 -2.15 8.20 -11.78
N LEU A 97 -1.85 6.92 -11.73
CA LEU A 97 -2.35 5.88 -12.62
C LEU A 97 -3.43 5.10 -11.89
N THR A 98 -4.68 5.48 -12.05
CA THR A 98 -5.85 4.75 -11.53
C THR A 98 -6.25 3.62 -12.47
N ALA A 99 -7.11 2.69 -12.02
CA ALA A 99 -7.49 1.48 -12.75
C ALA A 99 -6.28 0.74 -13.34
N THR A 100 -5.17 0.73 -12.60
CA THR A 100 -3.87 0.21 -13.02
C THR A 100 -3.33 -0.72 -11.94
N LYS A 101 -2.85 -1.89 -12.32
CA LYS A 101 -2.23 -2.87 -11.42
C LYS A 101 -0.72 -2.92 -11.61
N VAL A 102 -0.01 -3.21 -10.53
CA VAL A 102 1.39 -3.61 -10.56
C VAL A 102 1.42 -5.10 -10.88
N GLU A 103 2.10 -5.46 -11.97
CA GLU A 103 2.25 -6.85 -12.42
C GLU A 103 3.52 -7.50 -11.86
N GLN A 104 4.60 -6.71 -11.87
CA GLN A 104 5.91 -7.19 -11.46
C GLN A 104 6.76 -6.03 -10.94
N VAL A 105 7.61 -6.34 -9.98
CA VAL A 105 8.64 -5.43 -9.48
C VAL A 105 9.97 -6.18 -9.51
N GLU A 106 10.97 -5.54 -10.10
CA GLU A 106 12.36 -6.01 -10.12
C GLU A 106 13.21 -4.98 -9.38
N ASP A 107 13.87 -5.40 -8.31
CA ASP A 107 14.92 -4.61 -7.70
C ASP A 107 16.21 -4.80 -8.50
N THR A 108 16.73 -3.73 -9.06
CA THR A 108 17.93 -3.76 -9.91
C THR A 108 19.23 -3.54 -9.11
N GLY A 109 19.13 -3.36 -7.79
CA GLY A 109 20.23 -3.00 -6.91
C GLY A 109 20.57 -1.50 -6.90
N SER A 110 20.17 -0.75 -7.93
CA SER A 110 20.31 0.71 -8.00
C SER A 110 18.97 1.44 -8.08
N GLY A 111 17.87 0.72 -7.95
CA GLY A 111 16.51 1.20 -8.04
C GLY A 111 15.56 0.07 -8.38
N VAL A 112 14.38 0.40 -8.88
CA VAL A 112 13.32 -0.56 -9.20
C VAL A 112 12.83 -0.39 -10.62
N ARG A 113 12.43 -1.50 -11.22
CA ARG A 113 11.68 -1.56 -12.47
C ARG A 113 10.29 -2.14 -12.19
N VAL A 114 9.26 -1.33 -12.36
CA VAL A 114 7.88 -1.66 -12.03
C VAL A 114 7.08 -1.83 -13.31
N THR A 115 6.64 -3.04 -13.59
CA THR A 115 5.74 -3.32 -14.71
C THR A 115 4.30 -3.13 -14.27
N VAL A 116 3.57 -2.29 -14.98
CA VAL A 116 2.16 -1.98 -14.70
C VAL A 116 1.31 -2.19 -15.95
N SER A 117 0.04 -2.54 -15.75
CA SER A 117 -0.94 -2.66 -16.83
C SER A 117 -2.32 -2.17 -16.40
N PRO A 118 -3.24 -1.84 -17.32
CA PRO A 118 -4.62 -1.55 -16.95
C PRO A 118 -5.26 -2.71 -16.18
N ALA A 119 -6.02 -2.42 -15.12
CA ALA A 119 -6.69 -3.43 -14.31
C ALA A 119 -7.67 -4.30 -15.10
N ALA A 120 -8.27 -3.73 -16.14
CA ALA A 120 -9.17 -4.43 -17.07
C ALA A 120 -8.43 -5.27 -18.14
N GLY A 121 -7.09 -5.28 -18.11
CA GLY A 121 -6.25 -5.91 -19.13
C GLY A 121 -5.84 -4.93 -20.23
N GLY A 122 -4.73 -5.21 -20.89
CA GLY A 122 -4.16 -4.38 -21.95
C GLY A 122 -2.63 -4.43 -21.91
N ASP A 123 -2.00 -3.54 -22.69
CA ASP A 123 -0.56 -3.50 -22.83
C ASP A 123 0.10 -3.02 -21.51
N SER A 124 1.17 -3.69 -21.16
CA SER A 124 1.98 -3.33 -20.01
C SER A 124 2.97 -2.21 -20.36
N LYS A 125 3.29 -1.37 -19.38
CA LYS A 125 4.40 -0.42 -19.43
C LYS A 125 5.33 -0.61 -18.25
N VAL A 126 6.60 -0.23 -18.41
CA VAL A 126 7.60 -0.26 -17.35
C VAL A 126 7.83 1.16 -16.86
N ILE A 127 7.88 1.32 -15.53
CA ILE A 127 8.25 2.55 -14.83
C ILE A 127 9.53 2.26 -14.07
N GLU A 128 10.56 3.07 -14.30
CA GLU A 128 11.81 3.02 -13.55
C GLU A 128 11.83 4.12 -12.50
N ALA A 129 12.28 3.78 -11.30
CA ALA A 129 12.41 4.70 -10.18
C ALA A 129 13.51 4.23 -9.21
N ASP A 130 13.95 5.11 -8.33
CA ASP A 130 14.93 4.76 -7.30
C ASP A 130 14.32 3.83 -6.25
N ARG A 131 13.00 3.96 -5.99
CA ARG A 131 12.33 3.22 -4.92
C ARG A 131 10.88 2.88 -5.27
N LEU A 132 10.38 1.77 -4.69
CA LEU A 132 8.95 1.45 -4.64
C LEU A 132 8.49 1.42 -3.18
N LEU A 133 7.40 2.14 -2.90
CA LEU A 133 6.66 2.08 -1.64
C LEU A 133 5.41 1.22 -1.82
N SER A 134 5.31 0.12 -1.06
CA SER A 134 4.08 -0.67 -0.99
C SER A 134 3.12 -0.06 0.05
N ALA A 135 2.00 0.49 -0.41
CA ALA A 135 0.97 1.16 0.38
C ALA A 135 -0.44 0.59 0.09
N ILE A 136 -0.52 -0.73 -0.18
CA ILE A 136 -1.77 -1.42 -0.56
C ILE A 136 -2.62 -1.88 0.63
N GLY A 137 -2.33 -1.40 1.83
CA GLY A 137 -3.09 -1.66 3.05
C GLY A 137 -2.43 -2.68 3.99
N PHE A 138 -3.25 -3.22 4.90
CA PHE A 138 -2.80 -4.07 6.00
C PHE A 138 -3.49 -5.43 5.99
N ALA A 139 -2.86 -6.40 6.64
CA ALA A 139 -3.45 -7.68 7.01
C ALA A 139 -3.46 -7.81 8.53
N PRO A 140 -4.49 -8.42 9.13
CA PRO A 140 -4.48 -8.73 10.56
C PRO A 140 -3.28 -9.61 10.92
N ARG A 141 -2.67 -9.35 12.07
CA ARG A 141 -1.62 -10.20 12.61
C ARG A 141 -2.26 -11.24 13.53
N THR A 142 -2.66 -12.37 12.96
CA THR A 142 -3.38 -13.43 13.66
C THR A 142 -2.66 -14.77 13.65
N ASP A 143 -1.55 -14.87 12.96
CA ASP A 143 -0.77 -16.11 12.87
C ASP A 143 0.26 -16.23 14.02
N GLY A 144 0.50 -17.49 14.46
CA GLY A 144 1.56 -17.80 15.44
C GLY A 144 1.19 -17.57 16.91
N TYR A 145 -0.07 -17.25 17.22
CA TYR A 145 -0.55 -17.01 18.58
C TYR A 145 -1.36 -18.18 19.17
N GLY A 146 -1.52 -19.27 18.42
CA GLY A 146 -2.30 -20.43 18.85
C GLY A 146 -3.82 -20.19 18.84
N LEU A 147 -4.31 -19.25 18.02
CA LEU A 147 -5.74 -18.94 17.93
C LEU A 147 -6.57 -20.14 17.48
N GLU A 148 -6.00 -21.01 16.68
CA GLU A 148 -6.59 -22.30 16.25
C GLU A 148 -6.98 -23.20 17.42
N ASN A 149 -6.40 -22.99 18.61
CA ASN A 149 -6.71 -23.75 19.83
C ASN A 149 -7.78 -23.07 20.73
N THR A 150 -8.31 -21.92 20.31
CA THR A 150 -9.17 -21.10 21.19
C THR A 150 -10.64 -21.10 20.77
N GLY A 151 -11.00 -21.63 19.63
CA GLY A 151 -12.35 -21.53 19.07
C GLY A 151 -12.69 -20.14 18.52
N VAL A 152 -11.72 -19.24 18.41
CA VAL A 152 -11.85 -17.95 17.70
C VAL A 152 -11.97 -18.23 16.22
N GLU A 153 -12.96 -17.62 15.58
CA GLU A 153 -13.17 -17.72 14.14
C GLU A 153 -12.51 -16.53 13.43
N LEU A 154 -11.91 -16.81 12.27
CA LEU A 154 -11.33 -15.80 11.41
C LEU A 154 -12.16 -15.61 10.15
N THR A 155 -12.22 -14.39 9.64
CA THR A 155 -12.76 -14.11 8.30
C THR A 155 -11.86 -14.71 7.23
N GLU A 156 -12.31 -14.76 5.97
CA GLU A 156 -11.48 -15.14 4.81
C GLU A 156 -10.23 -14.24 4.67
N ARG A 157 -10.26 -13.04 5.21
CA ARG A 157 -9.15 -12.08 5.20
C ARG A 157 -8.26 -12.16 6.45
N GLY A 158 -8.49 -13.15 7.32
CA GLY A 158 -7.73 -13.37 8.55
C GLY A 158 -8.09 -12.46 9.73
N ALA A 159 -9.13 -11.63 9.63
CA ALA A 159 -9.59 -10.84 10.76
C ALA A 159 -10.38 -11.69 11.74
N ILE A 160 -10.23 -11.41 13.05
CA ILE A 160 -11.01 -12.06 14.10
C ILE A 160 -12.48 -11.66 13.96
N THR A 161 -13.37 -12.65 13.94
CA THR A 161 -14.81 -12.41 14.03
C THR A 161 -15.25 -12.49 15.47
N ASP A 162 -16.11 -11.59 15.91
CA ASP A 162 -16.81 -11.75 17.15
C ASP A 162 -18.23 -12.25 16.88
N ARG A 163 -18.79 -13.02 17.86
CA ARG A 163 -20.16 -13.53 17.76
C ARG A 163 -21.23 -12.45 17.91
N ALA A 164 -20.84 -11.24 18.32
CA ALA A 164 -21.72 -10.10 18.52
C ALA A 164 -21.80 -9.15 17.31
N GLN A 165 -21.24 -9.52 16.15
CA GLN A 165 -21.24 -8.75 14.91
C GLN A 165 -20.49 -7.41 14.95
N GLN A 166 -19.45 -7.28 15.73
CA GLN A 166 -18.54 -6.14 15.63
C GLN A 166 -17.26 -6.59 14.90
N VAL A 167 -17.24 -6.41 13.59
CA VAL A 167 -16.01 -6.46 12.81
C VAL A 167 -15.45 -5.04 12.78
N HIS A 168 -14.37 -4.83 13.45
CA HIS A 168 -13.63 -3.56 13.41
C HIS A 168 -12.37 -3.71 12.58
#